data_e1ca1edfc4f9148bdcc820a55c7417cd
#
_entry.id   e1ca1edfc4f9148bdcc820a55c7417cd
#
_cell.length_a   1.000
_cell.length_b   1.000
_cell.length_c   1.000
_cell.angle_alpha   90.00
_cell.angle_beta   90.00
_cell.angle_gamma   90.00
#
_symmetry.space_group_name_H-M   'P 1'
#
loop_
_entity.id
_entity.type
_entity.pdbx_description
1 polymer ?
#
loop_
_entity_poly.entity_id
_entity_poly.type
_entity_poly.pdbx_seq_one_letter_code
_entity_poly.pdbx_strand_id
1 'polypeptide(L)'
;MGIDNSFERGERTLNELAGWSVDAETIRRLCHAEAAKCRRSKGQRLDIATRFEKAPGDWELQIDAGKVNTETGWRDVKVATFAVREPAESCSSEDFAQRELPRPSVRHVIAGIEPAEQFGLRCQSEAQRIDLPAVKSLTILGDGAEWIWNLAHDRFSGAQQNLDVYHATQYLADLARAGFAAEPKASQDWTGRAQTALVADGWAGVCAFVHESLPQMPDRPSLEAAYPRVANYLSGHQDRMQYASRLHRGASIGSGMIEGAIKQLVGRRIKQTGARWKTDSISPLVEFISLGHTEEWDTYWSAM
;
A
#
# COMPACT_ATOMS: atom_id res chain seq x y z
N MET A 1 5.97 -14.15 -17.96
CA MET A 1 5.92 -15.49 -17.35
C MET A 1 6.65 -15.54 -16.01
N GLY A 2 7.96 -15.36 -15.95
CA GLY A 2 8.73 -15.52 -14.70
C GLY A 2 8.46 -14.44 -13.63
N ILE A 3 7.90 -13.30 -13.97
CA ILE A 3 7.51 -12.25 -13.02
C ILE A 3 6.09 -12.42 -12.48
N ASP A 4 5.22 -13.15 -13.19
CA ASP A 4 3.82 -13.33 -12.79
C ASP A 4 3.56 -14.66 -12.08
N ASN A 5 4.42 -15.65 -12.32
CA ASN A 5 4.27 -17.02 -11.81
C ASN A 5 5.58 -17.52 -11.19
N SER A 6 5.50 -18.64 -10.44
CA SER A 6 6.72 -19.38 -10.10
C SER A 6 7.46 -19.83 -11.37
N PHE A 7 8.77 -20.03 -11.25
CA PHE A 7 9.57 -20.44 -12.42
C PHE A 7 9.14 -21.79 -12.97
N GLU A 8 8.77 -22.74 -12.09
CA GLU A 8 8.24 -24.06 -12.47
C GLU A 8 6.88 -23.96 -13.19
N ARG A 9 6.02 -23.03 -12.75
CA ARG A 9 4.76 -22.78 -13.44
C ARG A 9 5.00 -22.11 -14.79
N GLY A 10 5.98 -21.23 -14.87
CA GLY A 10 6.43 -20.60 -16.12
C GLY A 10 6.91 -21.64 -17.12
N GLU A 11 7.75 -22.59 -16.70
CA GLU A 11 8.22 -23.72 -17.50
C GLU A 11 7.04 -24.52 -18.08
N ARG A 12 6.13 -24.98 -17.21
CA ARG A 12 4.94 -25.73 -17.64
C ARG A 12 4.09 -24.94 -18.65
N THR A 13 3.83 -23.66 -18.38
CA THR A 13 3.02 -22.81 -19.25
C THR A 13 3.68 -22.62 -20.62
N LEU A 14 4.99 -22.40 -20.70
CA LEU A 14 5.72 -22.26 -21.96
C LEU A 14 5.70 -23.57 -22.77
N ASN A 15 5.86 -24.69 -22.08
CA ASN A 15 5.79 -26.01 -22.73
C ASN A 15 4.38 -26.28 -23.27
N GLU A 16 3.33 -26.10 -22.45
CA GLU A 16 1.94 -26.43 -22.81
C GLU A 16 1.36 -25.50 -23.89
N LEU A 17 1.61 -24.17 -23.79
CA LEU A 17 0.99 -23.19 -24.68
C LEU A 17 1.83 -22.85 -25.91
N ALA A 18 3.16 -22.88 -25.81
CA ALA A 18 4.06 -22.49 -26.89
C ALA A 18 4.90 -23.66 -27.44
N GLY A 19 4.87 -24.83 -26.82
CA GLY A 19 5.73 -25.97 -27.18
C GLY A 19 7.24 -25.71 -26.93
N TRP A 20 7.57 -24.74 -26.07
CA TRP A 20 8.94 -24.36 -25.78
C TRP A 20 9.50 -25.16 -24.62
N SER A 21 10.63 -25.85 -24.87
CA SER A 21 11.37 -26.58 -23.82
C SER A 21 12.35 -25.62 -23.12
N VAL A 22 11.86 -24.85 -22.15
CA VAL A 22 12.67 -23.94 -21.33
C VAL A 22 12.46 -24.31 -19.86
N ASP A 23 13.52 -24.76 -19.17
CA ASP A 23 13.45 -25.16 -17.77
C ASP A 23 13.33 -23.97 -16.80
N ALA A 24 12.83 -24.25 -15.60
CA ALA A 24 12.58 -23.27 -14.54
C ALA A 24 13.86 -22.50 -14.14
N GLU A 25 15.02 -23.16 -14.15
CA GLU A 25 16.30 -22.53 -13.79
C GLU A 25 16.74 -21.52 -14.86
N THR A 26 16.54 -21.84 -16.14
CA THR A 26 16.79 -20.91 -17.25
C THR A 26 15.88 -19.69 -17.14
N ILE A 27 14.57 -19.88 -16.86
CA ILE A 27 13.64 -18.76 -16.65
C ILE A 27 14.10 -17.90 -15.47
N ARG A 28 14.49 -18.52 -14.35
CA ARG A 28 15.00 -17.83 -13.17
C ARG A 28 16.23 -16.97 -13.53
N ARG A 29 17.21 -17.57 -14.20
CA ARG A 29 18.45 -16.89 -14.60
C ARG A 29 18.18 -15.70 -15.53
N LEU A 30 17.27 -15.85 -16.49
CA LEU A 30 16.89 -14.77 -17.39
C LEU A 30 16.19 -13.62 -16.63
N CYS A 31 15.26 -13.93 -15.72
CA CYS A 31 14.60 -12.92 -14.89
C CYS A 31 15.59 -12.13 -14.02
N HIS A 32 16.57 -12.80 -13.41
CA HIS A 32 17.62 -12.13 -12.62
C HIS A 32 18.56 -11.28 -13.47
N ALA A 33 18.94 -11.76 -14.64
CA ALA A 33 19.78 -11.01 -15.58
C ALA A 33 19.06 -9.74 -16.05
N GLU A 34 17.76 -9.87 -16.36
CA GLU A 34 16.95 -8.75 -16.81
C GLU A 34 16.68 -7.74 -15.69
N ALA A 35 16.43 -8.20 -14.46
CA ALA A 35 16.34 -7.36 -13.27
C ALA A 35 17.61 -6.52 -13.05
N ALA A 36 18.78 -7.12 -13.26
CA ALA A 36 20.07 -6.40 -13.17
C ALA A 36 20.24 -5.36 -14.28
N LYS A 37 19.76 -5.61 -15.50
CA LYS A 37 19.74 -4.61 -16.57
C LYS A 37 18.77 -3.48 -16.27
N CYS A 38 17.57 -3.81 -15.79
CA CYS A 38 16.55 -2.86 -15.38
C CYS A 38 17.09 -1.84 -14.36
N ARG A 39 17.85 -2.29 -13.36
CA ARG A 39 18.52 -1.40 -12.40
C ARG A 39 19.49 -0.42 -13.07
N ARG A 40 20.28 -0.88 -14.03
CA ARG A 40 21.27 -0.03 -14.72
C ARG A 40 20.65 0.99 -15.67
N SER A 41 19.51 0.67 -16.27
CA SER A 41 18.84 1.52 -17.26
C SER A 41 17.90 2.58 -16.66
N LYS A 42 17.72 2.62 -15.33
CA LYS A 42 16.81 3.56 -14.67
C LYS A 42 17.05 5.04 -15.02
N GLY A 43 18.28 5.45 -15.20
CA GLY A 43 18.64 6.84 -15.57
C GLY A 43 18.25 7.26 -17.00
N GLN A 44 17.86 6.33 -17.86
CA GLN A 44 17.57 6.58 -19.29
C GLN A 44 16.06 6.67 -19.61
N ARG A 45 15.20 6.51 -18.61
CA ARG A 45 13.72 6.48 -18.79
C ARG A 45 13.12 7.87 -18.56
N LEU A 46 13.13 8.69 -19.60
CA LEU A 46 12.66 10.08 -19.53
C LEU A 46 11.13 10.24 -19.70
N ASP A 47 10.43 9.21 -20.18
CA ASP A 47 9.00 9.30 -20.53
C ASP A 47 8.08 9.41 -19.30
N ILE A 48 8.46 8.82 -18.16
CA ILE A 48 7.59 8.77 -16.98
C ILE A 48 7.31 10.17 -16.39
N ALA A 49 8.31 11.05 -16.34
CA ALA A 49 8.13 12.42 -15.83
C ALA A 49 7.10 13.19 -16.66
N THR A 50 7.18 13.10 -17.98
CA THR A 50 6.22 13.73 -18.89
C THR A 50 4.79 13.19 -18.70
N ARG A 51 4.64 11.89 -18.40
CA ARG A 51 3.33 11.31 -18.11
C ARG A 51 2.76 11.84 -16.80
N PHE A 52 3.58 11.93 -15.75
CA PHE A 52 3.17 12.50 -14.47
C PHE A 52 2.81 13.99 -14.60
N GLU A 53 3.62 14.77 -15.31
CA GLU A 53 3.36 16.19 -15.56
C GLU A 53 2.00 16.43 -16.24
N LYS A 54 1.65 15.59 -17.21
CA LYS A 54 0.40 15.73 -17.99
C LYS A 54 -0.81 15.08 -17.33
N ALA A 55 -0.62 14.27 -16.30
CA ALA A 55 -1.71 13.55 -15.65
C ALA A 55 -2.59 14.52 -14.85
N PRO A 56 -3.92 14.52 -15.08
CA PRO A 56 -4.84 15.34 -14.29
C PRO A 56 -5.06 14.74 -12.91
N GLY A 57 -5.15 15.60 -11.89
CA GLY A 57 -5.57 15.19 -10.53
C GLY A 57 -4.54 15.45 -9.43
N ASP A 58 -4.81 14.87 -8.27
CA ASP A 58 -4.01 14.99 -7.07
C ASP A 58 -2.89 13.95 -7.01
N TRP A 59 -1.74 14.33 -6.48
CA TRP A 59 -0.60 13.44 -6.29
C TRP A 59 -0.72 12.66 -5.00
N GLU A 60 -0.56 11.35 -5.12
CA GLU A 60 -0.58 10.40 -4.01
C GLU A 60 0.72 9.59 -3.96
N LEU A 61 1.24 9.39 -2.75
CA LEU A 61 2.27 8.41 -2.44
C LEU A 61 1.70 7.44 -1.40
N GLN A 62 1.48 6.21 -1.79
CA GLN A 62 1.02 5.17 -0.88
C GLN A 62 2.17 4.25 -0.53
N ILE A 63 2.38 3.98 0.75
CA ILE A 63 3.52 3.21 1.26
C ILE A 63 3.04 2.14 2.23
N ASP A 64 3.58 0.92 2.08
CA ASP A 64 3.33 -0.20 2.98
C ASP A 64 4.40 -1.29 2.78
N ALA A 65 4.36 -2.39 3.54
CA ALA A 65 5.29 -3.52 3.43
C ALA A 65 4.60 -4.88 3.50
N GLY A 66 5.07 -5.81 2.67
CA GLY A 66 4.65 -7.20 2.70
C GLY A 66 5.76 -8.11 3.25
N LYS A 67 5.42 -9.06 4.14
CA LYS A 67 6.40 -10.01 4.69
C LYS A 67 6.69 -11.16 3.72
N VAL A 68 7.97 -11.49 3.58
CA VAL A 68 8.47 -12.63 2.80
C VAL A 68 9.39 -13.50 3.64
N ASN A 69 9.41 -14.81 3.35
CA ASN A 69 10.30 -15.75 4.02
C ASN A 69 11.63 -15.83 3.25
N THR A 70 12.74 -15.59 3.96
CA THR A 70 14.09 -15.67 3.41
C THR A 70 14.93 -16.69 4.17
N GLU A 71 16.13 -17.01 3.65
CA GLU A 71 17.08 -17.91 4.32
C GLU A 71 17.48 -17.41 5.72
N THR A 72 17.39 -16.08 5.94
CA THR A 72 17.72 -15.44 7.23
C THR A 72 16.48 -15.07 8.06
N GLY A 73 15.31 -15.64 7.74
CA GLY A 73 14.04 -15.39 8.41
C GLY A 73 13.12 -14.44 7.64
N TRP A 74 12.04 -14.01 8.32
CA TRP A 74 11.06 -13.11 7.73
C TRP A 74 11.62 -11.70 7.53
N ARG A 75 11.41 -11.15 6.34
CA ARG A 75 11.81 -9.79 5.95
C ARG A 75 10.65 -9.02 5.37
N ASP A 76 10.70 -7.70 5.50
CA ASP A 76 9.72 -6.79 4.91
C ASP A 76 10.18 -6.37 3.52
N VAL A 77 9.36 -6.65 2.52
CA VAL A 77 9.45 -6.02 1.20
C VAL A 77 8.63 -4.74 1.28
N LYS A 78 9.32 -3.61 1.31
CA LYS A 78 8.69 -2.29 1.28
C LYS A 78 8.25 -1.97 -0.13
N VAL A 79 7.08 -1.39 -0.26
CA VAL A 79 6.49 -0.99 -1.54
C VAL A 79 6.02 0.45 -1.42
N ALA A 80 6.27 1.24 -2.46
CA ALA A 80 5.72 2.58 -2.59
C ALA A 80 5.11 2.74 -3.98
N THR A 81 3.94 3.36 -4.03
CA THR A 81 3.22 3.65 -5.26
C THR A 81 3.00 5.16 -5.35
N PHE A 82 3.66 5.79 -6.31
CA PHE A 82 3.36 7.15 -6.73
C PHE A 82 2.24 7.11 -7.75
N ALA A 83 1.28 8.02 -7.64
CA ALA A 83 0.18 8.09 -8.58
C ALA A 83 -0.37 9.51 -8.68
N VAL A 84 -1.01 9.80 -9.81
CA VAL A 84 -1.88 10.97 -9.97
C VAL A 84 -3.29 10.45 -10.23
N ARG A 85 -4.26 11.01 -9.51
CA ARG A 85 -5.66 10.59 -9.58
C ARG A 85 -6.58 11.80 -9.62
N GLU A 86 -7.54 11.78 -10.54
CA GLU A 86 -8.62 12.76 -10.52
C GLU A 86 -9.48 12.59 -9.26
N PRO A 87 -9.97 13.69 -8.66
CA PRO A 87 -10.87 13.60 -7.54
C PRO A 87 -12.17 12.89 -7.93
N ALA A 88 -12.71 12.09 -7.02
CA ALA A 88 -14.05 11.55 -7.15
C ALA A 88 -15.11 12.62 -6.80
N GLU A 89 -16.38 12.27 -6.93
CA GLU A 89 -17.45 13.11 -6.40
C GLU A 89 -17.32 13.26 -4.86
N SER A 90 -17.71 14.43 -4.37
CA SER A 90 -17.82 14.68 -2.92
C SER A 90 -18.84 13.72 -2.30
N CYS A 91 -18.51 13.14 -1.17
CA CYS A 91 -19.45 12.29 -0.45
C CYS A 91 -19.39 12.51 1.06
N SER A 92 -20.44 12.07 1.75
CA SER A 92 -20.55 12.13 3.22
C SER A 92 -19.79 10.99 3.90
N SER A 93 -19.67 11.06 5.22
CA SER A 93 -19.12 9.99 6.05
C SER A 93 -20.01 8.74 6.09
N GLU A 94 -21.30 8.87 5.83
CA GLU A 94 -22.26 7.77 5.76
C GLU A 94 -22.12 6.99 4.45
N ASP A 95 -21.82 7.69 3.35
CA ASP A 95 -21.84 7.14 2.00
C ASP A 95 -20.45 6.68 1.51
N PHE A 96 -19.39 6.97 2.26
CA PHE A 96 -18.02 6.75 1.77
C PHE A 96 -17.71 5.29 1.39
N ALA A 97 -18.37 4.31 2.05
CA ALA A 97 -18.16 2.89 1.79
C ALA A 97 -18.66 2.46 0.38
N GLN A 98 -19.58 3.22 -0.19
CA GLN A 98 -20.17 2.99 -1.52
C GLN A 98 -19.47 3.80 -2.62
N ARG A 99 -18.55 4.68 -2.21
CA ARG A 99 -17.85 5.58 -3.11
C ARG A 99 -16.87 4.83 -4.00
N GLU A 100 -16.92 5.10 -5.28
CA GLU A 100 -15.93 4.65 -6.24
C GLU A 100 -14.89 5.75 -6.49
N LEU A 101 -13.61 5.38 -6.37
CA LEU A 101 -12.51 6.24 -6.75
C LEU A 101 -12.14 6.02 -8.22
N PRO A 102 -11.90 7.07 -9.00
CA PRO A 102 -11.35 6.93 -10.34
C PRO A 102 -10.04 6.14 -10.32
N ARG A 103 -9.74 5.44 -11.39
CA ARG A 103 -8.43 4.81 -11.54
C ARG A 103 -7.35 5.89 -11.62
N PRO A 104 -6.14 5.64 -11.11
CA PRO A 104 -5.04 6.59 -11.32
C PRO A 104 -4.80 6.83 -12.80
N SER A 105 -4.61 8.09 -13.18
CA SER A 105 -4.25 8.50 -14.55
C SER A 105 -2.84 8.03 -14.91
N VAL A 106 -1.96 7.98 -13.94
CA VAL A 106 -0.59 7.45 -14.03
C VAL A 106 -0.17 6.89 -12.69
N ARG A 107 0.67 5.86 -12.70
CA ARG A 107 1.28 5.29 -11.50
C ARG A 107 2.69 4.81 -11.75
N HIS A 108 3.52 4.87 -10.71
CA HIS A 108 4.87 4.35 -10.66
C HIS A 108 5.08 3.58 -9.37
N VAL A 109 5.51 2.34 -9.47
CA VAL A 109 5.66 1.43 -8.32
C VAL A 109 7.13 1.09 -8.12
N ILE A 110 7.60 1.22 -6.88
CA ILE A 110 8.92 0.75 -6.47
C ILE A 110 8.78 -0.21 -5.30
N ALA A 111 9.65 -1.20 -5.26
CA ALA A 111 9.66 -2.19 -4.19
C ALA A 111 11.08 -2.65 -3.87
N GLY A 112 11.34 -3.00 -2.61
CA GLY A 112 12.64 -3.47 -2.18
C GLY A 112 12.68 -3.99 -0.74
N ILE A 113 13.78 -4.67 -0.40
CA ILE A 113 13.97 -5.32 0.91
C ILE A 113 14.96 -4.56 1.80
N GLU A 114 15.46 -3.44 1.33
CA GLU A 114 16.41 -2.60 2.06
C GLU A 114 15.84 -2.01 3.36
N PRO A 115 16.69 -1.52 4.28
CA PRO A 115 16.28 -0.76 5.46
C PRO A 115 15.39 0.43 5.11
N ALA A 116 14.56 0.88 6.06
CA ALA A 116 13.61 1.97 5.85
C ALA A 116 14.26 3.27 5.39
N GLU A 117 15.42 3.62 5.95
CA GLU A 117 16.17 4.81 5.56
C GLU A 117 16.61 4.77 4.09
N GLN A 118 17.18 3.65 3.65
CA GLN A 118 17.62 3.46 2.25
C GLN A 118 16.42 3.45 1.30
N PHE A 119 15.32 2.83 1.71
CA PHE A 119 14.07 2.86 0.95
C PHE A 119 13.54 4.29 0.82
N GLY A 120 13.61 5.10 1.89
CA GLY A 120 13.22 6.50 1.88
C GLY A 120 14.07 7.36 0.92
N LEU A 121 15.39 7.16 0.90
CA LEU A 121 16.28 7.80 -0.07
C LEU A 121 15.89 7.42 -1.52
N ARG A 122 15.56 6.16 -1.74
CA ARG A 122 15.10 5.70 -3.05
C ARG A 122 13.75 6.30 -3.43
N CYS A 123 12.79 6.38 -2.51
CA CYS A 123 11.53 7.09 -2.75
C CYS A 123 11.78 8.55 -3.15
N GLN A 124 12.67 9.24 -2.46
CA GLN A 124 13.02 10.63 -2.78
C GLN A 124 13.67 10.75 -4.16
N SER A 125 14.60 9.86 -4.51
CA SER A 125 15.23 9.83 -5.84
C SER A 125 14.22 9.56 -6.96
N GLU A 126 13.28 8.63 -6.75
CA GLU A 126 12.24 8.34 -7.74
C GLU A 126 11.24 9.49 -7.84
N ALA A 127 10.91 10.17 -6.73
CA ALA A 127 10.07 11.37 -6.74
C ALA A 127 10.71 12.50 -7.59
N GLN A 128 12.03 12.69 -7.46
CA GLN A 128 12.77 13.63 -8.32
C GLN A 128 12.74 13.20 -9.79
N ARG A 129 12.88 11.92 -10.07
CA ARG A 129 12.88 11.38 -11.43
C ARG A 129 11.53 11.53 -12.14
N ILE A 130 10.42 11.48 -11.40
CA ILE A 130 9.07 11.70 -11.94
C ILE A 130 8.63 13.17 -11.87
N ASP A 131 9.54 14.06 -11.50
CA ASP A 131 9.32 15.50 -11.38
C ASP A 131 8.15 15.84 -10.44
N LEU A 132 8.14 15.23 -9.25
CA LEU A 132 7.12 15.45 -8.23
C LEU A 132 7.03 16.96 -7.91
N PRO A 133 5.87 17.58 -8.06
CA PRO A 133 5.70 19.01 -7.81
C PRO A 133 5.95 19.35 -6.33
N ALA A 134 6.18 20.65 -6.07
CA ALA A 134 6.45 21.13 -4.71
C ALA A 134 5.45 20.56 -3.70
N VAL A 135 5.94 20.14 -2.60
CA VAL A 135 5.42 19.29 -1.53
C VAL A 135 3.95 19.54 -1.09
N LYS A 136 3.38 20.73 -1.37
CA LYS A 136 2.02 21.12 -0.95
C LYS A 136 0.88 20.33 -1.63
N SER A 137 1.14 19.70 -2.77
CA SER A 137 0.13 18.95 -3.52
C SER A 137 0.23 17.42 -3.30
N LEU A 138 1.22 16.94 -2.55
CA LEU A 138 1.41 15.53 -2.29
C LEU A 138 0.64 15.08 -1.05
N THR A 139 -0.08 13.96 -1.15
CA THR A 139 -0.61 13.23 0.00
C THR A 139 0.12 11.90 0.16
N ILE A 140 0.57 11.60 1.38
CA ILE A 140 1.14 10.31 1.75
C ILE A 140 0.09 9.52 2.55
N LEU A 141 -0.22 8.29 2.09
CA LEU A 141 -1.14 7.39 2.76
C LEU A 141 -0.38 6.13 3.23
N GLY A 142 -0.65 5.69 4.45
CA GLY A 142 -0.02 4.50 5.04
C GLY A 142 -0.80 3.92 6.20
N ASP A 143 -0.37 2.73 6.65
CA ASP A 143 -1.02 1.90 7.66
C ASP A 143 -0.75 2.29 9.11
N GLY A 144 -0.01 3.35 9.36
CA GLY A 144 0.37 3.80 10.71
C GLY A 144 1.72 3.27 11.20
N ALA A 145 2.44 2.49 10.42
CA ALA A 145 3.78 2.06 10.79
C ALA A 145 4.75 3.25 10.93
N GLU A 146 5.46 3.32 12.04
CA GLU A 146 6.32 4.46 12.39
C GLU A 146 7.34 4.80 11.29
N TRP A 147 7.92 3.77 10.65
CA TRP A 147 8.92 3.99 9.60
C TRP A 147 8.37 4.74 8.38
N ILE A 148 7.06 4.62 8.07
CA ILE A 148 6.40 5.36 6.98
C ILE A 148 6.34 6.83 7.33
N TRP A 149 5.96 7.16 8.56
CA TRP A 149 5.84 8.55 9.00
C TRP A 149 7.18 9.23 9.19
N ASN A 150 8.21 8.49 9.64
CA ASN A 150 9.58 8.97 9.67
C ASN A 150 10.09 9.28 8.25
N LEU A 151 9.85 8.38 7.28
CA LEU A 151 10.16 8.61 5.88
C LEU A 151 9.41 9.85 5.34
N ALA A 152 8.12 9.98 5.63
CA ALA A 152 7.31 11.12 5.20
C ALA A 152 7.87 12.44 5.77
N HIS A 153 8.21 12.46 7.06
CA HIS A 153 8.80 13.62 7.73
C HIS A 153 10.16 14.00 7.14
N ASP A 154 11.05 13.03 6.97
CA ASP A 154 12.45 13.27 6.62
C ASP A 154 12.65 13.57 5.13
N ARG A 155 11.78 13.03 4.24
CA ARG A 155 11.98 13.09 2.79
C ARG A 155 10.94 13.91 2.06
N PHE A 156 9.77 14.11 2.67
CA PHE A 156 8.62 14.79 2.06
C PHE A 156 7.99 15.78 3.06
N SER A 157 8.82 16.59 3.71
CA SER A 157 8.40 17.55 4.72
C SER A 157 7.40 18.56 4.12
N GLY A 158 6.16 18.59 4.59
CA GLY A 158 5.08 19.41 4.04
C GLY A 158 4.10 18.65 3.16
N ALA A 159 4.32 17.36 2.84
CA ALA A 159 3.29 16.50 2.29
C ALA A 159 2.16 16.30 3.33
N GLN A 160 0.91 16.28 2.86
CA GLN A 160 -0.20 15.89 3.70
C GLN A 160 -0.08 14.42 4.06
N GLN A 161 -0.23 14.09 5.33
CA GLN A 161 -0.20 12.70 5.81
C GLN A 161 -1.62 12.24 6.11
N ASN A 162 -1.99 11.04 5.66
CA ASN A 162 -3.30 10.46 5.92
C ASN A 162 -3.16 8.99 6.32
N LEU A 163 -3.68 8.66 7.49
CA LEU A 163 -3.78 7.28 7.96
C LEU A 163 -4.80 6.52 7.10
N ASP A 164 -4.48 5.30 6.71
CA ASP A 164 -5.42 4.44 6.01
C ASP A 164 -6.66 4.17 6.86
N VAL A 165 -7.83 4.55 6.34
CA VAL A 165 -9.11 4.42 7.06
C VAL A 165 -9.48 2.96 7.32
N TYR A 166 -9.15 2.05 6.40
CA TYR A 166 -9.45 0.63 6.56
C TYR A 166 -8.57 0.01 7.64
N HIS A 167 -7.30 0.42 7.71
CA HIS A 167 -6.39 -0.02 8.76
C HIS A 167 -6.84 0.50 10.14
N ALA A 168 -7.22 1.78 10.22
CA ALA A 168 -7.81 2.34 11.43
C ALA A 168 -9.09 1.60 11.84
N THR A 169 -9.94 1.23 10.88
CA THR A 169 -11.16 0.45 11.12
C THR A 169 -10.89 -0.95 11.65
N GLN A 170 -9.77 -1.58 11.28
CA GLN A 170 -9.40 -2.90 11.84
C GLN A 170 -9.22 -2.85 13.36
N TYR A 171 -8.64 -1.76 13.88
CA TYR A 171 -8.54 -1.55 15.33
C TYR A 171 -9.91 -1.39 15.99
N LEU A 172 -10.85 -0.70 15.33
CA LEU A 172 -12.23 -0.60 15.81
C LEU A 172 -12.94 -1.95 15.78
N ALA A 173 -12.71 -2.76 14.75
CA ALA A 173 -13.23 -4.12 14.65
C ALA A 173 -12.64 -5.06 15.73
N ASP A 174 -11.37 -4.88 16.11
CA ASP A 174 -10.78 -5.61 17.25
C ASP A 174 -11.48 -5.24 18.55
N LEU A 175 -11.76 -3.96 18.76
CA LEU A 175 -12.49 -3.47 19.94
C LEU A 175 -13.92 -3.99 19.98
N ALA A 176 -14.62 -3.97 18.84
CA ALA A 176 -15.97 -4.51 18.73
C ALA A 176 -16.02 -6.01 19.05
N ARG A 177 -15.05 -6.79 18.51
CA ARG A 177 -14.95 -8.23 18.82
C ARG A 177 -14.70 -8.50 20.31
N ALA A 178 -13.95 -7.65 20.98
CA ALA A 178 -13.76 -7.77 22.42
C ALA A 178 -15.06 -7.50 23.19
N GLY A 179 -15.80 -6.44 22.83
CA GLY A 179 -17.04 -6.04 23.52
C GLY A 179 -18.26 -6.92 23.21
N PHE A 180 -18.28 -7.59 22.03
CA PHE A 180 -19.41 -8.39 21.54
C PHE A 180 -19.01 -9.85 21.21
N ALA A 181 -18.11 -10.45 21.99
CA ALA A 181 -17.46 -11.73 21.69
C ALA A 181 -18.39 -12.86 21.22
N ALA A 182 -19.64 -12.92 21.73
CA ALA A 182 -20.65 -13.93 21.37
C ALA A 182 -21.62 -13.48 20.28
N GLU A 183 -21.52 -12.25 19.76
CA GLU A 183 -22.49 -11.62 18.87
C GLU A 183 -21.84 -11.03 17.62
N PRO A 184 -21.46 -11.85 16.62
CA PRO A 184 -20.73 -11.39 15.43
C PRO A 184 -21.45 -10.29 14.66
N LYS A 185 -22.79 -10.34 14.57
CA LYS A 185 -23.59 -9.33 13.88
C LYS A 185 -23.57 -7.99 14.60
N ALA A 186 -23.76 -7.99 15.94
CA ALA A 186 -23.68 -6.77 16.75
C ALA A 186 -22.26 -6.15 16.66
N SER A 187 -21.21 -6.97 16.68
CA SER A 187 -19.83 -6.52 16.47
C SER A 187 -19.64 -5.85 15.11
N GLN A 188 -20.19 -6.43 14.04
CA GLN A 188 -20.09 -5.88 12.69
C GLN A 188 -20.87 -4.56 12.56
N ASP A 189 -22.11 -4.51 13.06
CA ASP A 189 -22.97 -3.30 13.04
C ASP A 189 -22.31 -2.16 13.84
N TRP A 190 -21.76 -2.47 15.01
CA TRP A 190 -21.02 -1.50 15.82
C TRP A 190 -19.78 -0.98 15.09
N THR A 191 -19.01 -1.87 14.45
CA THR A 191 -17.80 -1.49 13.68
C THR A 191 -18.16 -0.52 12.56
N GLY A 192 -19.25 -0.77 11.82
CA GLY A 192 -19.71 0.14 10.75
C GLY A 192 -20.06 1.54 11.28
N ARG A 193 -20.77 1.62 12.40
CA ARG A 193 -21.10 2.91 13.05
C ARG A 193 -19.85 3.62 13.60
N ALA A 194 -18.94 2.88 14.22
CA ALA A 194 -17.65 3.41 14.68
C ALA A 194 -16.80 3.95 13.54
N GLN A 195 -16.81 3.26 12.40
CA GLN A 195 -16.13 3.70 11.18
C GLN A 195 -16.74 5.00 10.63
N THR A 196 -18.07 5.14 10.61
CA THR A 196 -18.72 6.40 10.23
C THR A 196 -18.30 7.54 11.17
N ALA A 197 -18.27 7.33 12.48
CA ALA A 197 -17.80 8.31 13.46
C ALA A 197 -16.31 8.69 13.25
N LEU A 198 -15.46 7.68 12.97
CA LEU A 198 -14.06 7.89 12.62
C LEU A 198 -13.91 8.77 11.36
N VAL A 199 -14.70 8.51 10.34
CA VAL A 199 -14.63 9.24 9.07
C VAL A 199 -15.17 10.67 9.22
N ALA A 200 -16.20 10.88 10.05
CA ALA A 200 -16.79 12.19 10.29
C ALA A 200 -15.84 13.11 11.09
N ASP A 201 -15.35 12.65 12.22
CA ASP A 201 -14.66 13.49 13.22
C ASP A 201 -13.34 12.90 13.74
N GLY A 202 -12.74 11.93 13.03
CA GLY A 202 -11.47 11.33 13.41
C GLY A 202 -11.50 10.67 14.80
N TRP A 203 -10.42 10.84 15.56
CA TRP A 203 -10.32 10.29 16.92
C TRP A 203 -11.38 10.84 17.88
N ALA A 204 -11.74 12.11 17.78
CA ALA A 204 -12.77 12.71 18.62
C ALA A 204 -14.13 12.05 18.41
N GLY A 205 -14.52 11.79 17.16
CA GLY A 205 -15.74 11.07 16.82
C GLY A 205 -15.76 9.65 17.38
N VAL A 206 -14.63 8.93 17.31
CA VAL A 206 -14.49 7.59 17.89
C VAL A 206 -14.66 7.63 19.41
N CYS A 207 -14.03 8.58 20.11
CA CYS A 207 -14.18 8.73 21.57
C CYS A 207 -15.63 8.95 21.97
N ALA A 208 -16.33 9.87 21.32
CA ALA A 208 -17.74 10.16 21.60
C ALA A 208 -18.61 8.91 21.36
N PHE A 209 -18.43 8.26 20.23
CA PHE A 209 -19.18 7.06 19.85
C PHE A 209 -18.93 5.87 20.82
N VAL A 210 -17.67 5.62 21.19
CA VAL A 210 -17.35 4.56 22.17
C VAL A 210 -18.03 4.86 23.50
N HIS A 211 -17.93 6.09 24.02
CA HIS A 211 -18.55 6.48 25.27
C HIS A 211 -20.07 6.27 25.25
N GLU A 212 -20.76 6.67 24.21
CA GLU A 212 -22.20 6.50 24.03
C GLU A 212 -22.61 5.02 23.93
N SER A 213 -21.81 4.20 23.27
CA SER A 213 -22.13 2.80 23.01
C SER A 213 -21.71 1.84 24.13
N LEU A 214 -20.93 2.28 25.14
CA LEU A 214 -20.50 1.46 26.28
C LEU A 214 -21.64 0.69 26.96
N PRO A 215 -22.84 1.27 27.22
CA PRO A 215 -23.93 0.53 27.85
C PRO A 215 -24.46 -0.65 27.03
N GLN A 216 -24.23 -0.65 25.74
CA GLN A 216 -24.72 -1.67 24.80
C GLN A 216 -23.76 -2.86 24.67
N MET A 217 -22.53 -2.77 25.20
CA MET A 217 -21.52 -3.80 25.10
C MET A 217 -21.60 -4.81 26.25
N PRO A 218 -21.89 -6.10 25.96
CA PRO A 218 -22.10 -7.10 27.00
C PRO A 218 -20.82 -7.50 27.73
N ASP A 219 -19.66 -7.52 27.06
CA ASP A 219 -18.36 -7.90 27.67
C ASP A 219 -17.48 -6.66 27.94
N ARG A 220 -17.80 -5.95 29.01
CA ARG A 220 -17.03 -4.78 29.44
C ARG A 220 -15.59 -5.09 29.87
N PRO A 221 -15.30 -6.17 30.61
CA PRO A 221 -13.91 -6.49 30.98
C PRO A 221 -12.99 -6.71 29.78
N SER A 222 -13.43 -7.44 28.77
CA SER A 222 -12.65 -7.65 27.53
C SER A 222 -12.48 -6.35 26.73
N LEU A 223 -13.52 -5.52 26.69
CA LEU A 223 -13.46 -4.20 26.06
C LEU A 223 -12.41 -3.31 26.76
N GLU A 224 -12.47 -3.20 28.09
CA GLU A 224 -11.54 -2.40 28.90
C GLU A 224 -10.08 -2.86 28.74
N ALA A 225 -9.86 -4.16 28.58
CA ALA A 225 -8.53 -4.71 28.29
C ALA A 225 -8.03 -4.38 26.87
N ALA A 226 -8.92 -4.32 25.88
CA ALA A 226 -8.58 -4.04 24.48
C ALA A 226 -8.43 -2.53 24.18
N TYR A 227 -9.20 -1.68 24.87
CA TYR A 227 -9.32 -0.25 24.59
C TYR A 227 -7.99 0.52 24.61
N PRO A 228 -7.06 0.33 25.57
CA PRO A 228 -5.81 1.10 25.61
C PRO A 228 -4.95 0.92 24.33
N ARG A 229 -4.92 -0.27 23.74
CA ARG A 229 -4.19 -0.52 22.49
C ARG A 229 -4.79 0.29 21.34
N VAL A 230 -6.11 0.27 21.22
CA VAL A 230 -6.84 0.97 20.16
C VAL A 230 -6.74 2.49 20.35
N ALA A 231 -6.94 2.97 21.59
CA ALA A 231 -6.83 4.37 21.93
C ALA A 231 -5.42 4.93 21.65
N ASN A 232 -4.37 4.24 22.08
CA ASN A 232 -2.99 4.65 21.83
C ASN A 232 -2.67 4.74 20.33
N TYR A 233 -3.13 3.76 19.55
CA TYR A 233 -2.92 3.78 18.10
C TYR A 233 -3.66 4.94 17.43
N LEU A 234 -4.97 5.08 17.67
CA LEU A 234 -5.77 6.10 17.01
C LEU A 234 -5.40 7.51 17.47
N SER A 235 -5.22 7.74 18.78
CA SER A 235 -4.80 9.06 19.28
C SER A 235 -3.42 9.48 18.78
N GLY A 236 -2.48 8.53 18.65
CA GLY A 236 -1.14 8.78 18.09
C GLY A 236 -1.16 9.21 16.62
N HIS A 237 -2.27 8.99 15.92
CA HIS A 237 -2.44 9.32 14.52
C HIS A 237 -3.55 10.35 14.26
N GLN A 238 -4.10 11.01 15.28
CA GLN A 238 -5.24 11.91 15.13
C GLN A 238 -5.04 13.01 14.09
N ASP A 239 -3.84 13.57 13.97
CA ASP A 239 -3.50 14.61 13.00
C ASP A 239 -3.50 14.10 11.53
N ARG A 240 -3.59 12.78 11.35
CA ARG A 240 -3.62 12.10 10.05
C ARG A 240 -5.02 11.58 9.68
N MET A 241 -6.06 11.99 10.42
CA MET A 241 -7.44 11.51 10.25
C MET A 241 -8.37 12.59 9.69
N GLN A 242 -7.91 13.35 8.70
CA GLN A 242 -8.70 14.42 8.08
C GLN A 242 -9.67 13.87 7.02
N TYR A 243 -10.38 12.77 7.35
CA TYR A 243 -11.15 12.01 6.36
C TYR A 243 -12.32 12.80 5.78
N ALA A 244 -13.14 13.48 6.62
CA ALA A 244 -14.29 14.24 6.15
C ALA A 244 -13.90 15.32 5.14
N SER A 245 -12.85 16.10 5.43
CA SER A 245 -12.38 17.14 4.51
C SER A 245 -11.83 16.56 3.19
N ARG A 246 -11.23 15.38 3.24
CA ARG A 246 -10.73 14.67 2.06
C ARG A 246 -11.89 14.12 1.22
N LEU A 247 -12.91 13.51 1.83
CA LEU A 247 -14.12 13.06 1.15
C LEU A 247 -14.83 14.20 0.45
N HIS A 248 -14.95 15.35 1.11
CA HIS A 248 -15.55 16.55 0.52
C HIS A 248 -14.81 17.02 -0.75
N ARG A 249 -13.49 16.87 -0.81
CA ARG A 249 -12.67 17.22 -1.98
C ARG A 249 -12.54 16.10 -3.01
N GLY A 250 -13.19 14.98 -2.81
CA GLY A 250 -13.05 13.83 -3.69
C GLY A 250 -11.74 13.04 -3.55
N ALA A 251 -10.90 13.34 -2.54
CA ALA A 251 -9.58 12.73 -2.38
C ALA A 251 -9.62 11.36 -1.70
N SER A 252 -8.60 10.52 -1.91
CA SER A 252 -8.49 9.19 -1.29
C SER A 252 -8.32 9.28 0.22
N ILE A 253 -8.98 8.39 0.97
CA ILE A 253 -8.82 8.21 2.42
C ILE A 253 -8.29 6.82 2.80
N GLY A 254 -8.12 5.94 1.83
CA GLY A 254 -7.60 4.59 2.00
C GLY A 254 -6.46 4.29 1.03
N SER A 255 -5.65 3.32 1.37
CA SER A 255 -4.42 2.92 0.64
C SER A 255 -4.62 1.71 -0.29
N GLY A 256 -5.79 1.56 -0.89
CA GLY A 256 -6.14 0.39 -1.71
C GLY A 256 -5.20 0.11 -2.89
N MET A 257 -4.50 1.14 -3.43
CA MET A 257 -3.50 0.92 -4.49
C MET A 257 -2.30 0.12 -3.97
N ILE A 258 -1.77 0.50 -2.81
CA ILE A 258 -0.61 -0.18 -2.23
C ILE A 258 -0.96 -1.59 -1.77
N GLU A 259 -2.16 -1.80 -1.22
CA GLU A 259 -2.64 -3.14 -0.90
C GLU A 259 -2.70 -4.02 -2.14
N GLY A 260 -3.24 -3.50 -3.25
CA GLY A 260 -3.26 -4.17 -4.55
C GLY A 260 -1.86 -4.49 -5.07
N ALA A 261 -0.92 -3.54 -4.97
CA ALA A 261 0.47 -3.73 -5.36
C ALA A 261 1.15 -4.83 -4.50
N ILE A 262 1.03 -4.78 -3.17
CA ILE A 262 1.57 -5.79 -2.27
C ILE A 262 0.97 -7.17 -2.55
N LYS A 263 -0.34 -7.25 -2.75
CA LYS A 263 -1.01 -8.51 -3.07
C LYS A 263 -0.46 -9.14 -4.36
N GLN A 264 -0.15 -8.34 -5.35
CA GLN A 264 0.38 -8.82 -6.62
C GLN A 264 1.89 -9.09 -6.55
N LEU A 265 2.69 -8.12 -6.11
CA LEU A 265 4.15 -8.21 -6.06
C LEU A 265 4.62 -9.23 -5.03
N VAL A 266 4.11 -9.14 -3.82
CA VAL A 266 4.55 -9.95 -2.69
C VAL A 266 3.68 -11.19 -2.55
N GLY A 267 2.37 -11.03 -2.44
CA GLY A 267 1.44 -12.12 -2.15
C GLY A 267 1.43 -13.20 -3.22
N ARG A 268 1.17 -12.82 -4.46
CA ARG A 268 1.02 -13.78 -5.57
C ARG A 268 2.35 -14.34 -6.07
N ARG A 269 3.39 -13.48 -6.13
CA ARG A 269 4.64 -13.86 -6.79
C ARG A 269 5.71 -14.35 -5.81
N ILE A 270 5.88 -13.71 -4.68
CA ILE A 270 6.98 -13.97 -3.76
C ILE A 270 6.56 -14.84 -2.58
N LYS A 271 5.43 -14.52 -1.94
CA LYS A 271 4.92 -15.23 -0.76
C LYS A 271 4.11 -16.47 -1.15
N GLN A 272 4.75 -17.43 -1.82
CA GLN A 272 4.12 -18.71 -2.14
C GLN A 272 4.37 -19.72 -1.02
N THR A 273 3.46 -20.71 -0.90
CA THR A 273 3.57 -21.79 0.12
C THR A 273 4.91 -22.52 -0.02
N GLY A 274 5.69 -22.54 1.05
CA GLY A 274 7.01 -23.17 1.06
C GLY A 274 8.14 -22.34 0.42
N ALA A 275 7.85 -21.21 -0.20
CA ALA A 275 8.89 -20.38 -0.80
C ALA A 275 9.83 -19.80 0.26
N ARG A 276 11.13 -19.96 0.04
CA ARG A 276 12.21 -19.41 0.86
C ARG A 276 13.26 -18.81 -0.07
N TRP A 277 13.50 -17.52 0.07
CA TRP A 277 14.31 -16.75 -0.87
C TRP A 277 15.70 -16.45 -0.34
N LYS A 278 16.69 -16.45 -1.22
CA LYS A 278 17.97 -15.80 -0.95
C LYS A 278 17.78 -14.30 -0.95
N THR A 279 18.25 -13.61 0.10
CA THR A 279 18.06 -12.16 0.26
C THR A 279 18.59 -11.38 -0.96
N ASP A 280 19.75 -11.76 -1.48
CA ASP A 280 20.37 -11.10 -2.65
C ASP A 280 19.60 -11.33 -3.96
N SER A 281 18.83 -12.40 -4.02
CA SER A 281 18.04 -12.74 -5.22
C SER A 281 16.68 -12.04 -5.25
N ILE A 282 16.10 -11.78 -4.07
CA ILE A 282 14.74 -11.24 -3.99
C ILE A 282 14.68 -9.76 -4.38
N SER A 283 15.65 -8.95 -3.97
CA SER A 283 15.63 -7.51 -4.19
C SER A 283 15.62 -7.13 -5.68
N PRO A 284 16.52 -7.66 -6.54
CA PRO A 284 16.45 -7.40 -7.98
C PRO A 284 15.15 -7.89 -8.62
N LEU A 285 14.66 -9.05 -8.19
CA LEU A 285 13.44 -9.63 -8.73
C LEU A 285 12.20 -8.78 -8.39
N VAL A 286 12.10 -8.31 -7.14
CA VAL A 286 10.99 -7.45 -6.70
C VAL A 286 10.98 -6.12 -7.46
N GLU A 287 12.15 -5.52 -7.72
CA GLU A 287 12.26 -4.32 -8.55
C GLU A 287 11.84 -4.57 -10.01
N PHE A 288 12.22 -5.70 -10.57
CA PHE A 288 11.82 -6.05 -11.93
C PHE A 288 10.32 -6.32 -12.03
N ILE A 289 9.73 -7.00 -11.04
CA ILE A 289 8.29 -7.21 -10.97
C ILE A 289 7.57 -5.86 -10.82
N SER A 290 8.08 -4.94 -10.00
CA SER A 290 7.47 -3.63 -9.81
C SER A 290 7.41 -2.82 -11.11
N LEU A 291 8.40 -2.96 -12.00
CA LEU A 291 8.37 -2.36 -13.32
C LEU A 291 7.14 -2.81 -14.14
N GLY A 292 6.73 -4.09 -14.04
CA GLY A 292 5.53 -4.61 -14.68
C GLY A 292 4.21 -4.00 -14.16
N HIS A 293 4.28 -3.24 -13.06
CA HIS A 293 3.15 -2.51 -12.47
C HIS A 293 3.27 -0.99 -12.63
N THR A 294 4.21 -0.53 -13.45
CA THR A 294 4.40 0.89 -13.80
C THR A 294 4.04 1.13 -15.25
N GLU A 295 3.85 2.39 -15.60
CA GLU A 295 3.64 2.81 -16.99
C GLU A 295 4.91 2.70 -17.86
N GLU A 296 6.05 2.32 -17.27
CA GLU A 296 7.34 2.19 -17.97
C GLU A 296 7.57 0.80 -18.60
N TRP A 297 6.68 -0.16 -18.38
CA TRP A 297 6.87 -1.53 -18.86
C TRP A 297 7.06 -1.63 -20.38
N ASP A 298 6.14 -1.01 -21.13
CA ASP A 298 6.21 -1.06 -22.58
C ASP A 298 7.39 -0.25 -23.13
N THR A 299 7.69 0.90 -22.53
CA THR A 299 8.87 1.71 -22.87
C THR A 299 10.17 0.95 -22.65
N TYR A 300 10.26 0.20 -21.53
CA TYR A 300 11.42 -0.62 -21.24
C TYR A 300 11.71 -1.66 -22.34
N TRP A 301 10.69 -2.38 -22.78
CA TRP A 301 10.85 -3.41 -23.83
C TRP A 301 11.04 -2.84 -25.23
N SER A 302 10.44 -1.70 -25.51
CA SER A 302 10.59 -1.03 -26.82
C SER A 302 11.99 -0.42 -27.04
N ALA A 303 12.73 -0.19 -25.96
CA ALA A 303 14.10 0.37 -26.01
C ALA A 303 15.20 -0.70 -26.13
N MET A 304 14.83 -1.99 -26.19
CA MET A 304 15.74 -3.13 -26.38
C MET A 304 15.81 -3.57 -27.84
#